data_b17ddf3fa4e12af221f559fd970a860e
#
_entry.id   b17ddf3fa4e12af221f559fd970a860e
#
_cell.length_a   1.000
_cell.length_b   1.000
_cell.length_c   1.000
_cell.angle_alpha   90.00
_cell.angle_beta   90.00
_cell.angle_gamma   90.00
#
_symmetry.space_group_name_H-M   'P 1'
#
loop_
_entity.id
_entity.type
_entity.pdbx_description
1 polymer ?
#
loop_
_entity_poly.entity_id
_entity_poly.type
_entity_poly.pdbx_seq_one_letter_code
_entity_poly.pdbx_strand_id
1 'polypeptide(L)'
;MNKPIVDFKIIKTLVLNNKKLFAATSCASFVVALVIAFSIPKEYTSTVVLAPEASEGGLSGNLGSLASMVGAKLGNMSNSDAVYPQLYPEICASDDFIIPLWSLKVQSQDGSLSTTLYDYVLKHRKTAWWNKIKQLMLLPFAPKPQAGAPVKQTQKTEAIQLTQEQENATNAIKGMLKCVVDKKTDMITITTKAQDPLIAATVADYVQRALQTYIIKYRTTKARNDLSYTEKLYREAKVDYDKSRQRYGSYSDANTDIILQSYKLKQTDLENEMQLKYNIYSQLAQQLQLARAKVQERTPAFTIIQSAVVPLKKASPRRGLIVGIILLLNFLGTLQWTYLKNKGAFKKQEDTPDPATGQEV
;
A
#
# COMPACT_ATOMS: atom_id res chain seq x y z
N MET A 1 20.39 -43.98 -19.79
CA MET A 1 21.18 -42.75 -19.56
C MET A 1 20.64 -41.71 -20.52
N ASN A 2 19.95 -40.67 -19.99
CA ASN A 2 19.43 -39.57 -20.80
C ASN A 2 20.60 -38.79 -21.42
N LYS A 3 20.71 -38.79 -22.75
CA LYS A 3 21.65 -37.91 -23.47
C LYS A 3 21.27 -36.44 -23.13
N PRO A 4 22.22 -35.55 -22.83
CA PRO A 4 21.91 -34.17 -22.62
C PRO A 4 21.26 -33.57 -23.87
N ILE A 5 20.12 -32.90 -23.67
CA ILE A 5 19.24 -32.35 -24.71
C ILE A 5 19.98 -31.28 -25.56
N VAL A 6 21.14 -30.81 -25.12
CA VAL A 6 21.94 -29.79 -25.81
C VAL A 6 23.40 -30.27 -25.89
N ASP A 7 23.83 -30.66 -27.08
CA ASP A 7 25.22 -31.05 -27.31
C ASP A 7 26.04 -29.78 -27.67
N PHE A 8 26.95 -29.38 -26.80
CA PHE A 8 27.81 -28.18 -27.00
C PHE A 8 28.63 -28.25 -28.27
N LYS A 9 28.97 -29.46 -28.76
CA LYS A 9 29.67 -29.66 -30.04
C LYS A 9 28.80 -29.18 -31.21
N ILE A 10 27.50 -29.48 -31.18
CA ILE A 10 26.54 -29.08 -32.23
C ILE A 10 26.41 -27.54 -32.24
N ILE A 11 26.29 -26.91 -31.09
CA ILE A 11 26.23 -25.45 -31.01
C ILE A 11 27.48 -24.78 -31.57
N LYS A 12 28.67 -25.26 -31.19
CA LYS A 12 29.95 -24.76 -31.71
C LYS A 12 30.04 -24.89 -33.23
N THR A 13 29.65 -26.03 -33.80
CA THR A 13 29.68 -26.26 -35.25
C THR A 13 28.68 -25.37 -36.00
N LEU A 14 27.44 -25.17 -35.46
CA LEU A 14 26.44 -24.26 -36.02
C LEU A 14 26.92 -22.81 -36.07
N VAL A 15 27.51 -22.32 -34.97
CA VAL A 15 28.03 -20.96 -34.87
C VAL A 15 29.22 -20.78 -35.83
N LEU A 16 30.16 -21.75 -35.89
CA LEU A 16 31.34 -21.67 -36.71
C LEU A 16 31.02 -21.70 -38.20
N ASN A 17 30.04 -22.53 -38.63
CA ASN A 17 29.64 -22.62 -40.02
C ASN A 17 28.84 -21.41 -40.53
N ASN A 18 28.18 -20.68 -39.62
CA ASN A 18 27.33 -19.52 -39.95
C ASN A 18 27.84 -18.21 -39.35
N LYS A 19 29.15 -18.04 -39.18
CA LYS A 19 29.78 -16.86 -38.51
C LYS A 19 29.27 -15.52 -39.03
N LYS A 20 29.15 -15.36 -40.36
CA LYS A 20 28.70 -14.13 -41.02
C LYS A 20 27.23 -13.80 -40.61
N LEU A 21 26.36 -14.82 -40.53
CA LEU A 21 24.96 -14.64 -40.16
C LEU A 21 24.84 -14.26 -38.67
N PHE A 22 25.56 -14.95 -37.77
CA PHE A 22 25.59 -14.62 -36.35
C PHE A 22 26.16 -13.22 -36.11
N ALA A 23 27.23 -12.82 -36.78
CA ALA A 23 27.82 -11.49 -36.65
C ALA A 23 26.86 -10.42 -37.18
N ALA A 24 26.25 -10.61 -38.34
CA ALA A 24 25.30 -9.64 -38.91
C ALA A 24 24.05 -9.45 -38.01
N THR A 25 23.44 -10.56 -37.58
CA THR A 25 22.26 -10.50 -36.69
C THR A 25 22.59 -9.92 -35.31
N SER A 26 23.75 -10.24 -34.75
CA SER A 26 24.21 -9.65 -33.47
C SER A 26 24.50 -8.17 -33.60
N CYS A 27 25.09 -7.72 -34.70
CA CYS A 27 25.34 -6.28 -34.92
C CYS A 27 24.03 -5.52 -35.10
N ALA A 28 23.07 -6.04 -35.90
CA ALA A 28 21.77 -5.44 -36.07
C ALA A 28 20.98 -5.39 -34.73
N SER A 29 20.97 -6.47 -33.98
CA SER A 29 20.31 -6.57 -32.68
C SER A 29 20.96 -5.64 -31.64
N PHE A 30 22.28 -5.44 -31.68
CA PHE A 30 22.98 -4.50 -30.81
C PHE A 30 22.54 -3.06 -31.07
N VAL A 31 22.42 -2.65 -32.33
CA VAL A 31 21.92 -1.32 -32.69
C VAL A 31 20.47 -1.13 -32.20
N VAL A 32 19.61 -2.09 -32.43
CA VAL A 32 18.23 -2.06 -31.96
C VAL A 32 18.18 -1.98 -30.43
N ALA A 33 19.01 -2.77 -29.74
CA ALA A 33 19.09 -2.78 -28.28
C ALA A 33 19.57 -1.43 -27.72
N LEU A 34 20.51 -0.76 -28.37
CA LEU A 34 20.94 0.59 -28.01
C LEU A 34 19.80 1.58 -28.19
N VAL A 35 19.11 1.60 -29.32
CA VAL A 35 17.96 2.49 -29.57
C VAL A 35 16.91 2.30 -28.49
N ILE A 36 16.57 1.06 -28.14
CA ILE A 36 15.60 0.75 -27.09
C ILE A 36 16.11 1.24 -25.73
N ALA A 37 17.35 0.92 -25.34
CA ALA A 37 17.91 1.26 -24.04
C ALA A 37 18.04 2.78 -23.82
N PHE A 38 18.29 3.57 -24.86
CA PHE A 38 18.38 5.02 -24.78
C PHE A 38 17.03 5.72 -24.90
N SER A 39 16.03 5.07 -25.45
CA SER A 39 14.67 5.62 -25.57
C SER A 39 13.89 5.60 -24.25
N ILE A 40 14.26 4.75 -23.29
CA ILE A 40 13.61 4.73 -21.97
C ILE A 40 14.12 5.91 -21.15
N PRO A 41 13.22 6.79 -20.64
CA PRO A 41 13.62 7.93 -19.81
C PRO A 41 14.28 7.45 -18.52
N LYS A 42 15.16 8.28 -17.98
CA LYS A 42 15.79 8.03 -16.67
C LYS A 42 14.74 8.19 -15.57
N GLU A 43 14.80 7.33 -14.57
CA GLU A 43 13.99 7.45 -13.36
C GLU A 43 14.89 7.44 -12.13
N TYR A 44 14.55 8.27 -11.18
CA TYR A 44 15.19 8.38 -9.88
C TYR A 44 14.24 7.86 -8.81
N THR A 45 14.79 7.29 -7.76
CA THR A 45 14.00 6.71 -6.68
C THR A 45 14.42 7.34 -5.37
N SER A 46 13.45 7.90 -4.64
CA SER A 46 13.61 8.32 -3.25
C SER A 46 12.84 7.36 -2.34
N THR A 47 13.42 7.06 -1.18
CA THR A 47 12.85 6.09 -0.23
C THR A 47 12.80 6.71 1.15
N VAL A 48 11.65 6.56 1.80
CA VAL A 48 11.41 6.91 3.21
C VAL A 48 11.13 5.62 3.97
N VAL A 49 11.71 5.47 5.15
CA VAL A 49 11.47 4.33 6.04
C VAL A 49 10.91 4.83 7.36
N LEU A 50 9.78 4.25 7.76
CA LEU A 50 9.04 4.60 8.96
C LEU A 50 8.91 3.37 9.84
N ALA A 51 9.12 3.53 11.15
CA ALA A 51 8.76 2.53 12.15
C ALA A 51 7.38 2.88 12.72
N PRO A 52 6.40 1.97 12.71
CA PRO A 52 5.18 2.19 13.45
C PRO A 52 5.54 2.29 14.94
N GLU A 53 4.98 3.27 15.61
CA GLU A 53 5.01 3.25 17.08
C GLU A 53 4.07 2.12 17.50
N ALA A 54 4.66 1.07 18.10
CA ALA A 54 3.87 0.10 18.81
C ALA A 54 3.03 0.88 19.81
N SER A 55 1.73 0.83 19.68
CA SER A 55 0.84 1.26 20.75
C SER A 55 0.93 0.22 21.89
N GLU A 56 2.10 0.07 22.47
CA GLU A 56 2.20 -0.36 23.84
C GLU A 56 1.43 0.70 24.59
N GLY A 57 0.22 0.34 25.01
CA GLY A 57 -0.75 1.25 25.54
C GLY A 57 -0.08 2.35 26.35
N GLY A 58 -0.20 3.60 25.91
CA GLY A 58 0.34 4.78 26.58
C GLY A 58 -0.19 4.98 27.99
N LEU A 59 -0.71 3.95 28.62
CA LEU A 59 -1.07 3.78 30.01
C LEU A 59 -0.08 2.90 30.79
N SER A 60 1.11 2.57 30.27
CA SER A 60 2.06 1.73 30.98
C SER A 60 2.81 2.44 32.13
N GLY A 61 2.53 3.75 32.34
CA GLY A 61 2.82 4.37 33.64
C GLY A 61 1.60 4.21 34.53
N ASN A 62 1.66 4.04 35.78
CA ASN A 62 0.66 4.09 36.89
C ASN A 62 -0.82 3.64 36.65
N LEU A 63 -1.38 3.73 35.42
CA LEU A 63 -2.77 3.30 35.13
C LEU A 63 -2.89 1.82 34.77
N GLY A 64 -1.80 1.19 34.26
CA GLY A 64 -1.75 -0.26 34.05
C GLY A 64 -1.89 -1.03 35.36
N SER A 65 -1.38 -0.49 36.46
CA SER A 65 -1.54 -1.06 37.80
C SER A 65 -2.97 -0.92 38.35
N LEU A 66 -3.71 0.11 37.98
CA LEU A 66 -5.11 0.28 38.35
C LEU A 66 -6.03 -0.65 37.54
N ALA A 67 -5.74 -0.91 36.27
CA ALA A 67 -6.49 -1.86 35.46
C ALA A 67 -6.32 -3.32 35.94
N SER A 68 -5.14 -3.68 36.46
CA SER A 68 -4.89 -5.00 37.04
C SER A 68 -5.59 -5.15 38.43
N MET A 69 -5.79 -4.05 39.14
CA MET A 69 -6.44 -4.06 40.46
C MET A 69 -7.96 -4.26 40.39
N VAL A 70 -8.60 -3.92 39.28
CA VAL A 70 -10.04 -4.08 39.07
C VAL A 70 -10.42 -5.45 38.47
N GLY A 71 -9.46 -6.37 38.30
CA GLY A 71 -9.72 -7.75 37.84
C GLY A 71 -10.34 -7.86 36.42
N ALA A 72 -10.44 -6.73 35.71
CA ALA A 72 -10.98 -6.72 34.38
C ALA A 72 -9.91 -7.20 33.40
N LYS A 73 -10.18 -8.29 32.68
CA LYS A 73 -9.47 -8.67 31.45
C LYS A 73 -9.66 -7.60 30.36
N LEU A 74 -9.21 -6.38 30.63
CA LEU A 74 -9.18 -5.27 29.65
C LEU A 74 -8.04 -5.43 28.64
N GLY A 75 -7.23 -6.48 28.77
CA GLY A 75 -6.04 -6.71 27.95
C GLY A 75 -6.32 -6.89 26.44
N ASN A 76 -7.57 -7.17 26.04
CA ASN A 76 -7.91 -7.34 24.61
C ASN A 76 -8.68 -6.15 23.99
N MET A 77 -9.13 -5.18 24.78
CA MET A 77 -9.86 -4.00 24.24
C MET A 77 -8.96 -2.83 23.85
N SER A 78 -7.73 -2.78 24.35
CA SER A 78 -6.81 -1.67 24.05
C SER A 78 -6.14 -1.76 22.67
N ASN A 79 -6.12 -2.94 22.04
CA ASN A 79 -5.45 -3.13 20.74
C ASN A 79 -6.34 -2.93 19.50
N SER A 80 -7.64 -2.65 19.67
CA SER A 80 -8.56 -2.50 18.53
C SER A 80 -8.52 -1.12 17.87
N ASP A 81 -7.70 -0.21 18.38
CA ASP A 81 -7.73 1.21 17.97
C ASP A 81 -6.61 1.61 17.00
N ALA A 82 -5.67 0.73 16.73
CA ALA A 82 -4.61 1.01 15.76
C ALA A 82 -5.06 0.65 14.34
N VAL A 83 -4.94 1.58 13.41
CA VAL A 83 -4.88 1.22 11.99
C VAL A 83 -3.65 0.34 11.87
N TYR A 84 -3.86 -0.95 11.61
CA TYR A 84 -2.76 -1.90 11.45
C TYR A 84 -1.82 -1.43 10.34
N PRO A 85 -0.50 -1.45 10.55
CA PRO A 85 0.47 -1.03 9.53
C PRO A 85 0.24 -1.71 8.17
N GLN A 86 -0.29 -2.94 8.15
CA GLN A 86 -0.61 -3.68 6.93
C GLN A 86 -1.65 -3.00 6.02
N LEU A 87 -2.46 -2.07 6.55
CA LEU A 87 -3.42 -1.29 5.77
C LEU A 87 -2.81 -0.05 5.10
N TYR A 88 -1.59 0.36 5.47
CA TYR A 88 -0.97 1.57 4.93
C TYR A 88 -0.72 1.52 3.42
N PRO A 89 -0.32 0.37 2.82
CA PRO A 89 -0.23 0.26 1.37
C PRO A 89 -1.57 0.52 0.67
N GLU A 90 -2.67 0.02 1.22
CA GLU A 90 -4.03 0.23 0.69
C GLU A 90 -4.47 1.68 0.83
N ILE A 91 -4.18 2.31 1.96
CA ILE A 91 -4.44 3.75 2.17
C ILE A 91 -3.67 4.57 1.13
N CYS A 92 -2.38 4.31 0.93
CA CYS A 92 -1.56 5.02 -0.05
C CYS A 92 -2.02 4.78 -1.50
N ALA A 93 -2.71 3.68 -1.78
CA ALA A 93 -3.26 3.37 -3.09
C ALA A 93 -4.71 3.86 -3.29
N SER A 94 -5.37 4.35 -2.23
CA SER A 94 -6.75 4.84 -2.32
C SER A 94 -6.84 6.18 -3.06
N ASP A 95 -7.95 6.41 -3.75
CA ASP A 95 -8.20 7.66 -4.46
C ASP A 95 -8.30 8.85 -3.49
N ASP A 96 -8.92 8.65 -2.33
CA ASP A 96 -9.04 9.67 -1.27
C ASP A 96 -7.69 10.17 -0.77
N PHE A 97 -6.66 9.33 -0.81
CA PHE A 97 -5.29 9.69 -0.45
C PHE A 97 -4.55 10.36 -1.61
N ILE A 98 -4.78 9.92 -2.85
CA ILE A 98 -4.06 10.40 -4.04
C ILE A 98 -4.58 11.75 -4.54
N ILE A 99 -5.90 11.99 -4.50
CA ILE A 99 -6.51 13.24 -5.00
C ILE A 99 -5.90 14.50 -4.35
N PRO A 100 -5.71 14.57 -3.03
CA PRO A 100 -5.05 15.71 -2.40
C PRO A 100 -3.61 15.96 -2.87
N LEU A 101 -2.89 14.92 -3.36
CA LEU A 101 -1.54 15.06 -3.88
C LEU A 101 -1.49 15.83 -5.22
N TRP A 102 -2.61 15.95 -5.95
CA TRP A 102 -2.65 16.67 -7.22
C TRP A 102 -2.18 18.12 -7.09
N SER A 103 -2.51 18.78 -5.98
CA SER A 103 -2.18 20.17 -5.69
C SER A 103 -0.74 20.38 -5.22
N LEU A 104 0.03 19.30 -5.02
CA LEU A 104 1.41 19.39 -4.59
C LEU A 104 2.26 20.13 -5.63
N LYS A 105 2.88 21.23 -5.23
CA LYS A 105 3.85 21.94 -6.06
C LYS A 105 5.16 21.16 -6.11
N VAL A 106 5.61 20.87 -7.32
CA VAL A 106 6.87 20.17 -7.59
C VAL A 106 7.76 21.04 -8.49
N GLN A 107 9.06 20.97 -8.22
CA GLN A 107 10.06 21.71 -8.98
C GLN A 107 11.17 20.75 -9.43
N SER A 108 11.64 20.92 -10.68
CA SER A 108 12.81 20.22 -11.19
C SER A 108 14.08 20.72 -10.51
N GLN A 109 15.08 19.84 -10.35
CA GLN A 109 16.39 20.20 -9.79
C GLN A 109 17.06 21.32 -10.58
N ASP A 110 16.86 21.38 -11.90
CA ASP A 110 17.42 22.40 -12.79
C ASP A 110 16.64 23.74 -12.72
N GLY A 111 15.59 23.83 -11.91
CA GLY A 111 14.74 25.03 -11.82
C GLY A 111 13.88 25.34 -13.06
N SER A 112 14.01 24.53 -14.12
CA SER A 112 13.32 24.75 -15.41
C SER A 112 11.81 24.49 -15.37
N LEU A 113 11.35 23.71 -14.38
CA LEU A 113 9.95 23.33 -14.23
C LEU A 113 9.49 23.59 -12.80
N SER A 114 8.41 24.36 -12.64
CA SER A 114 7.70 24.54 -11.39
C SER A 114 6.20 24.43 -11.68
N THR A 115 5.57 23.36 -11.23
CA THR A 115 4.18 23.04 -11.58
C THR A 115 3.53 22.19 -10.49
N THR A 116 2.25 21.85 -10.66
CA THR A 116 1.57 20.89 -9.78
C THR A 116 1.94 19.44 -10.16
N LEU A 117 1.84 18.53 -9.21
CA LEU A 117 2.08 17.10 -9.48
C LEU A 117 1.12 16.56 -10.56
N TYR A 118 -0.12 17.05 -10.58
CA TYR A 118 -1.10 16.74 -11.61
C TYR A 118 -0.61 17.11 -13.01
N ASP A 119 -0.22 18.36 -13.22
CA ASP A 119 0.29 18.83 -14.52
C ASP A 119 1.62 18.16 -14.90
N TYR A 120 2.49 17.92 -13.92
CA TYR A 120 3.74 17.20 -14.15
C TYR A 120 3.50 15.81 -14.76
N VAL A 121 2.57 15.05 -14.19
CA VAL A 121 2.30 13.67 -14.63
C VAL A 121 1.64 13.63 -16.00
N LEU A 122 0.71 14.55 -16.29
CA LEU A 122 -0.02 14.59 -17.56
C LEU A 122 0.80 15.17 -18.71
N LYS A 123 1.53 16.27 -18.46
CA LYS A 123 2.13 17.10 -19.54
C LYS A 123 3.65 16.95 -19.65
N HIS A 124 4.34 16.73 -18.52
CA HIS A 124 5.81 16.81 -18.47
C HIS A 124 6.51 15.46 -18.32
N ARG A 125 5.77 14.39 -18.04
CA ARG A 125 6.35 13.05 -17.95
C ARG A 125 6.67 12.51 -19.34
N LYS A 126 7.96 12.31 -19.64
CA LYS A 126 8.42 11.70 -20.87
C LYS A 126 8.08 10.21 -20.88
N THR A 127 7.42 9.74 -21.93
CA THR A 127 7.14 8.33 -22.17
C THR A 127 7.98 7.82 -23.33
N ALA A 128 8.35 6.53 -23.32
CA ALA A 128 9.04 5.93 -24.46
C ALA A 128 8.17 6.00 -25.73
N TRP A 129 8.77 6.34 -26.87
CA TRP A 129 8.06 6.60 -28.13
C TRP A 129 7.20 5.41 -28.61
N TRP A 130 7.63 4.18 -28.28
CA TRP A 130 6.85 2.97 -28.64
C TRP A 130 5.57 2.80 -27.84
N ASN A 131 5.38 3.50 -26.69
CA ASN A 131 4.10 3.49 -26.01
C ASN A 131 3.00 4.11 -26.84
N LYS A 132 3.32 5.12 -27.69
CA LYS A 132 2.40 5.67 -28.67
C LYS A 132 2.05 4.63 -29.75
N ILE A 133 3.04 3.83 -30.18
CA ILE A 133 2.83 2.75 -31.16
C ILE A 133 1.98 1.63 -30.56
N LYS A 134 2.25 1.22 -29.30
CA LYS A 134 1.42 0.24 -28.59
C LYS A 134 -0.03 0.73 -28.46
N GLN A 135 -0.21 2.00 -28.10
CA GLN A 135 -1.54 2.60 -27.99
C GLN A 135 -2.25 2.63 -29.36
N LEU A 136 -1.54 2.95 -30.44
CA LEU A 136 -2.08 2.90 -31.81
C LEU A 136 -2.42 1.47 -32.24
N MET A 137 -1.60 0.49 -31.91
CA MET A 137 -1.80 -0.93 -32.24
C MET A 137 -2.94 -1.57 -31.43
N LEU A 138 -3.19 -1.10 -30.20
CA LEU A 138 -4.27 -1.56 -29.35
C LEU A 138 -5.60 -0.82 -29.58
N LEU A 139 -5.59 0.29 -30.34
CA LEU A 139 -6.80 1.07 -30.68
C LEU A 139 -7.96 0.23 -31.24
N PRO A 140 -7.76 -0.75 -32.13
CA PRO A 140 -8.85 -1.59 -32.64
C PRO A 140 -9.44 -2.53 -31.59
N PHE A 141 -8.71 -2.83 -30.50
CA PHE A 141 -9.15 -3.69 -29.40
C PHE A 141 -9.50 -2.90 -28.12
N ALA A 142 -9.29 -1.59 -28.11
CA ALA A 142 -9.67 -0.75 -26.98
C ALA A 142 -11.20 -0.69 -26.91
N PRO A 143 -11.82 -0.94 -25.73
CA PRO A 143 -13.23 -0.65 -25.55
C PRO A 143 -13.45 0.82 -25.89
N LYS A 144 -14.42 1.10 -26.76
CA LYS A 144 -14.78 2.49 -27.13
C LYS A 144 -14.96 3.27 -25.83
N PRO A 145 -14.31 4.44 -25.69
CA PRO A 145 -14.60 5.31 -24.55
C PRO A 145 -16.10 5.54 -24.59
N GLN A 146 -16.81 5.04 -23.61
CA GLN A 146 -18.18 5.46 -23.39
C GLN A 146 -18.09 6.93 -23.08
N ALA A 147 -18.35 7.76 -24.10
CA ALA A 147 -18.65 9.15 -23.89
C ALA A 147 -19.76 9.17 -22.85
N GLY A 148 -19.41 9.59 -21.63
CA GLY A 148 -20.35 9.64 -20.54
C GLY A 148 -21.57 10.39 -21.05
N ALA A 149 -22.69 9.66 -21.22
CA ALA A 149 -23.96 10.29 -21.46
C ALA A 149 -24.13 11.36 -20.37
N PRO A 150 -24.63 12.56 -20.68
CA PRO A 150 -24.87 13.57 -19.66
C PRO A 150 -25.82 12.96 -18.63
N VAL A 151 -25.28 12.54 -17.51
CA VAL A 151 -26.07 12.03 -16.39
C VAL A 151 -26.89 13.20 -15.92
N LYS A 152 -28.19 13.18 -16.21
CA LYS A 152 -29.16 14.07 -15.61
C LYS A 152 -28.93 14.02 -14.10
N GLN A 153 -28.54 15.15 -13.55
CA GLN A 153 -28.35 15.35 -12.11
C GLN A 153 -29.67 15.12 -11.38
N THR A 154 -29.90 13.89 -10.98
CA THR A 154 -31.04 13.56 -10.12
C THR A 154 -30.55 12.52 -9.12
N GLN A 155 -29.76 12.98 -8.22
CA GLN A 155 -29.50 12.52 -6.86
C GLN A 155 -28.10 13.04 -6.45
N LYS A 156 -27.99 13.70 -5.30
CA LYS A 156 -26.71 14.03 -4.64
C LYS A 156 -26.04 12.72 -4.22
N THR A 157 -25.35 12.10 -5.15
CA THR A 157 -24.46 10.99 -4.82
C THR A 157 -23.15 11.64 -4.36
N GLU A 158 -22.77 11.43 -3.11
CA GLU A 158 -21.48 11.88 -2.56
C GLU A 158 -20.26 11.15 -3.22
N ALA A 159 -20.50 10.35 -4.25
CA ALA A 159 -19.47 9.64 -4.98
C ALA A 159 -18.62 10.61 -5.80
N ILE A 160 -17.30 10.51 -5.64
CA ILE A 160 -16.32 11.29 -6.40
C ILE A 160 -16.38 10.83 -7.86
N GLN A 161 -16.82 11.73 -8.76
CA GLN A 161 -16.80 11.47 -10.19
C GLN A 161 -15.52 12.07 -10.78
N LEU A 162 -14.62 11.22 -11.24
CA LEU A 162 -13.39 11.63 -11.92
C LEU A 162 -13.62 11.70 -13.43
N THR A 163 -13.05 12.70 -14.07
CA THR A 163 -12.92 12.71 -15.53
C THR A 163 -11.85 11.72 -15.98
N GLN A 164 -11.87 11.29 -17.25
CA GLN A 164 -10.87 10.38 -17.81
C GLN A 164 -9.43 10.89 -17.62
N GLU A 165 -9.22 12.21 -17.74
CA GLU A 165 -7.89 12.80 -17.50
C GLU A 165 -7.48 12.70 -16.04
N GLN A 166 -8.42 12.95 -15.12
CA GLN A 166 -8.18 12.84 -13.68
C GLN A 166 -7.89 11.38 -13.27
N GLU A 167 -8.60 10.42 -13.84
CA GLU A 167 -8.33 9.00 -13.62
C GLU A 167 -6.95 8.60 -14.13
N ASN A 168 -6.57 9.05 -15.34
CA ASN A 168 -5.24 8.82 -15.89
C ASN A 168 -4.14 9.44 -15.01
N ALA A 169 -4.35 10.65 -14.50
CA ALA A 169 -3.42 11.30 -13.58
C ALA A 169 -3.29 10.53 -12.26
N THR A 170 -4.42 10.12 -11.68
CA THR A 170 -4.47 9.32 -10.44
C THR A 170 -3.71 8.01 -10.61
N ASN A 171 -3.97 7.27 -11.69
CA ASN A 171 -3.30 6.01 -11.97
C ASN A 171 -1.79 6.20 -12.23
N ALA A 172 -1.40 7.29 -12.85
CA ALA A 172 0.00 7.61 -13.08
C ALA A 172 0.72 7.98 -11.76
N ILE A 173 0.07 8.72 -10.85
CA ILE A 173 0.62 9.04 -9.52
C ILE A 173 0.71 7.76 -8.67
N LYS A 174 -0.32 6.90 -8.68
CA LYS A 174 -0.26 5.57 -8.04
C LYS A 174 0.93 4.74 -8.55
N GLY A 175 1.19 4.79 -9.85
CA GLY A 175 2.35 4.11 -10.45
C GLY A 175 3.71 4.68 -10.06
N MET A 176 3.78 5.94 -9.62
CA MET A 176 5.00 6.56 -9.09
C MET A 176 5.25 6.18 -7.63
N LEU A 177 4.21 5.83 -6.89
CA LEU A 177 4.24 5.55 -5.47
C LEU A 177 4.19 4.05 -5.19
N LYS A 178 5.07 3.58 -4.32
CA LYS A 178 5.04 2.21 -3.81
C LYS A 178 5.18 2.25 -2.28
N CYS A 179 4.17 1.82 -1.57
CA CYS A 179 4.20 1.63 -0.13
C CYS A 179 4.24 0.12 0.16
N VAL A 180 5.17 -0.31 1.00
CA VAL A 180 5.34 -1.72 1.38
C VAL A 180 5.57 -1.79 2.88
N VAL A 181 4.95 -2.76 3.53
CA VAL A 181 5.17 -3.08 4.94
C VAL A 181 5.93 -4.40 5.03
N ASP A 182 7.01 -4.40 5.77
CA ASP A 182 7.76 -5.62 6.07
C ASP A 182 7.00 -6.44 7.12
N LYS A 183 6.66 -7.68 6.78
CA LYS A 183 5.87 -8.58 7.66
C LYS A 183 6.57 -9.00 8.95
N LYS A 184 7.91 -8.83 9.04
CA LYS A 184 8.69 -9.23 10.22
C LYS A 184 8.93 -8.09 11.18
N THR A 185 9.13 -6.89 10.64
CA THR A 185 9.51 -5.70 11.41
C THR A 185 8.41 -4.66 11.49
N ASP A 186 7.31 -4.85 10.75
CA ASP A 186 6.23 -3.89 10.53
C ASP A 186 6.69 -2.52 10.01
N MET A 187 7.97 -2.44 9.59
CA MET A 187 8.52 -1.21 9.01
C MET A 187 7.82 -0.86 7.69
N ILE A 188 7.49 0.40 7.52
CA ILE A 188 6.80 0.92 6.35
C ILE A 188 7.85 1.58 5.45
N THR A 189 7.97 1.08 4.23
CA THR A 189 8.86 1.64 3.22
C THR A 189 8.03 2.32 2.13
N ILE A 190 8.15 3.64 2.02
CA ILE A 190 7.53 4.45 0.98
C ILE A 190 8.60 4.74 -0.07
N THR A 191 8.38 4.30 -1.29
CA THR A 191 9.28 4.50 -2.42
C THR A 191 8.58 5.30 -3.50
N THR A 192 9.18 6.41 -3.93
CA THR A 192 8.66 7.23 -5.02
C THR A 192 9.61 7.21 -6.20
N LYS A 193 9.06 7.18 -7.41
CA LYS A 193 9.80 7.18 -8.67
C LYS A 193 9.40 8.38 -9.51
N ALA A 194 10.37 9.20 -9.91
CA ALA A 194 10.15 10.32 -10.82
C ALA A 194 11.32 10.46 -11.80
N GLN A 195 11.10 11.21 -12.89
CA GLN A 195 12.16 11.46 -13.88
C GLN A 195 13.15 12.54 -13.44
N ASP A 196 12.80 13.28 -12.41
CA ASP A 196 13.67 14.27 -11.76
C ASP A 196 13.96 13.86 -10.31
N PRO A 197 15.21 13.98 -9.83
CA PRO A 197 15.59 13.55 -8.50
C PRO A 197 14.96 14.39 -7.39
N LEU A 198 14.80 15.71 -7.60
CA LEU A 198 14.18 16.60 -6.62
C LEU A 198 12.69 16.30 -6.51
N ILE A 199 12.00 16.08 -7.64
CA ILE A 199 10.57 15.71 -7.64
C ILE A 199 10.37 14.39 -6.90
N ALA A 200 11.24 13.38 -7.12
CA ALA A 200 11.15 12.10 -6.40
C ALA A 200 11.24 12.29 -4.88
N ALA A 201 12.18 13.11 -4.41
CA ALA A 201 12.34 13.38 -2.98
C ALA A 201 11.18 14.21 -2.40
N THR A 202 10.74 15.25 -3.11
CA THR A 202 9.64 16.11 -2.68
C THR A 202 8.33 15.33 -2.54
N VAL A 203 8.04 14.46 -3.52
CA VAL A 203 6.83 13.60 -3.46
C VAL A 203 6.95 12.60 -2.31
N ALA A 204 8.12 11.98 -2.09
CA ALA A 204 8.33 11.04 -0.98
C ALA A 204 8.09 11.68 0.38
N ASP A 205 8.66 12.86 0.59
CA ASP A 205 8.52 13.64 1.83
C ASP A 205 7.06 14.09 2.06
N TYR A 206 6.40 14.56 1.01
CA TYR A 206 5.00 14.97 1.10
C TYR A 206 4.08 13.77 1.40
N VAL A 207 4.26 12.64 0.72
CA VAL A 207 3.48 11.41 0.96
C VAL A 207 3.64 10.92 2.38
N GLN A 208 4.85 10.95 2.94
CA GLN A 208 5.11 10.60 4.33
C GLN A 208 4.31 11.51 5.29
N ARG A 209 4.35 12.83 5.08
CA ARG A 209 3.59 13.79 5.91
C ARG A 209 2.08 13.65 5.72
N ALA A 210 1.63 13.44 4.50
CA ALA A 210 0.22 13.21 4.19
C ALA A 210 -0.30 11.95 4.87
N LEU A 211 0.46 10.85 4.83
CA LEU A 211 0.12 9.60 5.51
C LEU A 211 0.03 9.81 7.03
N GLN A 212 0.98 10.50 7.62
CA GLN A 212 0.96 10.83 9.05
C GLN A 212 -0.29 11.63 9.42
N THR A 213 -0.59 12.67 8.66
CA THR A 213 -1.78 13.50 8.88
C THR A 213 -3.07 12.70 8.72
N TYR A 214 -3.16 11.85 7.71
CA TYR A 214 -4.33 11.01 7.46
C TYR A 214 -4.60 10.06 8.64
N ILE A 215 -3.56 9.39 9.13
CA ILE A 215 -3.69 8.43 10.24
C ILE A 215 -4.02 9.13 11.56
N ILE A 216 -3.37 10.27 11.86
CA ILE A 216 -3.69 11.07 13.03
C ILE A 216 -5.15 11.53 12.98
N LYS A 217 -5.61 12.04 11.82
CA LYS A 217 -7.01 12.45 11.63
C LYS A 217 -7.98 11.29 11.84
N TYR A 218 -7.68 10.13 11.27
CA TYR A 218 -8.51 8.94 11.45
C TYR A 218 -8.62 8.53 12.92
N ARG A 219 -7.48 8.40 13.62
CA ARG A 219 -7.44 8.05 15.06
C ARG A 219 -8.19 9.07 15.90
N THR A 220 -7.98 10.37 15.67
CA THR A 220 -8.65 11.44 16.41
C THR A 220 -10.15 11.45 16.17
N THR A 221 -10.60 11.22 14.93
CA THR A 221 -12.02 11.16 14.60
C THR A 221 -12.69 9.98 15.30
N LYS A 222 -12.06 8.79 15.28
CA LYS A 222 -12.56 7.61 15.97
C LYS A 222 -12.64 7.85 17.48
N ALA A 223 -11.57 8.36 18.09
CA ALA A 223 -11.54 8.65 19.52
C ALA A 223 -12.64 9.66 19.95
N ARG A 224 -12.93 10.66 19.10
CA ARG A 224 -14.04 11.61 19.34
C ARG A 224 -15.40 10.94 19.25
N ASN A 225 -15.60 10.04 18.29
CA ASN A 225 -16.84 9.29 18.16
C ASN A 225 -17.07 8.38 19.38
N ASP A 226 -16.02 7.67 19.81
CA ASP A 226 -16.07 6.81 21.00
C ASP A 226 -16.34 7.63 22.27
N LEU A 227 -15.74 8.81 22.40
CA LEU A 227 -16.03 9.74 23.50
C LEU A 227 -17.48 10.17 23.49
N SER A 228 -18.01 10.60 22.35
CA SER A 228 -19.43 11.04 22.22
C SER A 228 -20.39 9.92 22.59
N TYR A 229 -20.12 8.70 22.16
CA TYR A 229 -20.91 7.52 22.52
C TYR A 229 -20.85 7.23 24.03
N THR A 230 -19.66 7.24 24.62
CA THR A 230 -19.46 7.00 26.06
C THR A 230 -20.13 8.09 26.89
N GLU A 231 -20.09 9.36 26.46
CA GLU A 231 -20.79 10.46 27.12
C GLU A 231 -22.33 10.29 27.11
N LYS A 232 -22.86 9.74 26.01
CA LYS A 232 -24.28 9.44 25.93
C LYS A 232 -24.66 8.35 26.93
N LEU A 233 -23.94 7.23 26.96
CA LEU A 233 -24.17 6.13 27.89
C LEU A 233 -24.06 6.58 29.36
N TYR A 234 -23.04 7.38 29.67
CA TYR A 234 -22.86 7.93 31.00
C TYR A 234 -24.05 8.78 31.44
N ARG A 235 -24.55 9.66 30.56
CA ARG A 235 -25.74 10.49 30.86
C ARG A 235 -26.99 9.64 31.09
N GLU A 236 -27.21 8.63 30.30
CA GLU A 236 -28.33 7.68 30.43
C GLU A 236 -28.24 6.92 31.77
N ALA A 237 -27.07 6.36 32.08
CA ALA A 237 -26.85 5.64 33.33
C ALA A 237 -26.99 6.55 34.59
N LYS A 238 -26.58 7.81 34.47
CA LYS A 238 -26.79 8.80 35.55
C LYS A 238 -28.25 9.04 35.83
N VAL A 239 -29.04 9.26 34.78
CA VAL A 239 -30.51 9.46 34.89
C VAL A 239 -31.17 8.22 35.50
N ASP A 240 -30.78 7.03 35.09
CA ASP A 240 -31.31 5.77 35.60
C ASP A 240 -30.95 5.57 37.07
N TYR A 241 -29.71 5.87 37.45
CA TYR A 241 -29.29 5.86 38.88
C TYR A 241 -30.08 6.87 39.69
N ASP A 242 -30.22 8.13 39.26
CA ASP A 242 -30.96 9.17 39.94
C ASP A 242 -32.43 8.77 40.13
N LYS A 243 -33.08 8.16 39.15
CA LYS A 243 -34.44 7.63 39.26
C LYS A 243 -34.55 6.47 40.26
N SER A 244 -33.63 5.51 40.25
CA SER A 244 -33.63 4.38 41.18
C SER A 244 -33.39 4.86 42.63
N ARG A 245 -32.46 5.79 42.78
CA ARG A 245 -32.19 6.43 44.10
C ARG A 245 -33.41 7.14 44.63
N GLN A 246 -34.13 7.91 43.80
CA GLN A 246 -35.36 8.58 44.19
C GLN A 246 -36.48 7.60 44.58
N ARG A 247 -36.63 6.51 43.82
CA ARG A 247 -37.61 5.44 44.13
C ARG A 247 -37.30 4.79 45.48
N TYR A 248 -36.03 4.42 45.68
CA TYR A 248 -35.62 3.84 46.96
C TYR A 248 -35.85 4.81 48.13
N GLY A 249 -35.40 6.09 48.04
CA GLY A 249 -35.61 7.10 49.07
C GLY A 249 -37.04 7.34 49.39
N SER A 250 -37.90 7.58 48.36
CA SER A 250 -39.36 7.79 48.58
C SER A 250 -40.06 6.61 49.22
N TYR A 251 -39.63 5.37 48.85
CA TYR A 251 -40.22 4.15 49.44
C TYR A 251 -39.74 3.98 50.91
N SER A 252 -38.49 4.22 51.18
CA SER A 252 -37.89 4.16 52.55
C SER A 252 -38.55 5.17 53.47
N ASP A 253 -38.71 6.44 53.05
CA ASP A 253 -39.32 7.50 53.82
C ASP A 253 -40.83 7.23 54.16
N ALA A 254 -41.56 6.69 53.18
CA ALA A 254 -43.00 6.38 53.34
C ALA A 254 -43.23 5.16 54.22
N ASN A 255 -42.27 4.32 54.51
CA ASN A 255 -42.43 3.03 55.19
C ASN A 255 -41.46 2.87 56.39
N THR A 256 -41.08 3.95 57.05
CA THR A 256 -40.06 3.97 58.13
C THR A 256 -40.44 3.09 59.33
N ASP A 257 -41.71 3.04 59.69
CA ASP A 257 -42.21 2.36 60.88
C ASP A 257 -42.85 1.00 60.62
N ILE A 258 -42.79 0.46 59.38
CA ILE A 258 -43.46 -0.77 59.02
C ILE A 258 -42.57 -1.99 59.28
N ILE A 259 -43.07 -2.92 60.12
CA ILE A 259 -42.36 -4.14 60.55
C ILE A 259 -42.63 -5.33 59.60
N LEU A 260 -43.61 -5.24 58.69
CA LEU A 260 -43.99 -6.33 57.80
C LEU A 260 -42.86 -6.77 56.84
N GLN A 261 -42.56 -8.05 56.82
CA GLN A 261 -41.50 -8.65 56.06
C GLN A 261 -41.56 -8.35 54.54
N SER A 262 -42.79 -8.29 53.95
CA SER A 262 -42.98 -7.97 52.54
C SER A 262 -42.51 -6.56 52.18
N TYR A 263 -42.63 -5.60 53.07
CA TYR A 263 -42.11 -4.24 52.85
C TYR A 263 -40.62 -4.18 52.91
N LYS A 264 -40.00 -4.95 53.86
CA LYS A 264 -38.53 -5.06 53.94
C LYS A 264 -37.92 -5.72 52.70
N LEU A 265 -38.55 -6.77 52.17
CA LEU A 265 -38.14 -7.40 50.91
C LEU A 265 -38.17 -6.38 49.77
N LYS A 266 -39.24 -5.61 49.64
CA LYS A 266 -39.38 -4.59 48.59
C LYS A 266 -38.36 -3.48 48.72
N GLN A 267 -38.04 -3.06 49.97
CA GLN A 267 -36.98 -2.08 50.24
C GLN A 267 -35.61 -2.60 49.79
N THR A 268 -35.29 -3.87 50.11
CA THR A 268 -34.04 -4.53 49.71
C THR A 268 -33.97 -4.68 48.17
N ASP A 269 -35.05 -4.98 47.51
CA ASP A 269 -35.10 -5.06 46.01
C ASP A 269 -34.79 -3.69 45.38
N LEU A 270 -35.38 -2.59 45.91
CA LEU A 270 -35.14 -1.28 45.42
C LEU A 270 -33.67 -0.78 45.73
N GLU A 271 -33.14 -1.19 46.88
CA GLU A 271 -31.75 -0.93 47.24
C GLU A 271 -30.78 -1.67 46.29
N ASN A 272 -31.03 -2.94 46.03
CA ASN A 272 -30.25 -3.71 45.08
C ASN A 272 -30.32 -3.14 43.66
N GLU A 273 -31.52 -2.69 43.19
CA GLU A 273 -31.68 -2.01 41.92
C GLU A 273 -30.84 -0.72 41.89
N MET A 274 -30.95 0.11 42.92
CA MET A 274 -30.16 1.34 43.03
C MET A 274 -28.65 1.06 43.02
N GLN A 275 -28.20 0.06 43.79
CA GLN A 275 -26.78 -0.33 43.83
C GLN A 275 -26.28 -0.82 42.50
N LEU A 276 -27.07 -1.63 41.77
CA LEU A 276 -26.76 -2.08 40.40
C LEU A 276 -26.60 -0.88 39.44
N LYS A 277 -27.54 0.09 39.50
CA LYS A 277 -27.49 1.31 38.66
C LYS A 277 -26.30 2.17 39.02
N TYR A 278 -25.96 2.29 40.30
CA TYR A 278 -24.77 2.99 40.78
C TYR A 278 -23.48 2.37 40.23
N ASN A 279 -23.37 1.04 40.26
CA ASN A 279 -22.20 0.35 39.77
C ASN A 279 -22.00 0.61 38.25
N ILE A 280 -23.09 0.54 37.47
CA ILE A 280 -23.05 0.85 36.02
C ILE A 280 -22.63 2.29 35.78
N TYR A 281 -23.24 3.26 36.50
CA TYR A 281 -22.90 4.67 36.41
C TYR A 281 -21.42 4.92 36.75
N SER A 282 -20.93 4.33 37.86
CA SER A 282 -19.52 4.45 38.28
C SER A 282 -18.55 3.89 37.26
N GLN A 283 -18.86 2.73 36.68
CA GLN A 283 -18.04 2.12 35.63
C GLN A 283 -18.00 2.99 34.36
N LEU A 284 -19.12 3.53 33.92
CA LEU A 284 -19.19 4.43 32.78
C LEU A 284 -18.48 5.77 33.05
N ALA A 285 -18.51 6.27 34.30
CA ALA A 285 -17.73 7.45 34.68
C ALA A 285 -16.21 7.22 34.48
N GLN A 286 -15.70 6.06 34.88
CA GLN A 286 -14.30 5.69 34.63
C GLN A 286 -13.99 5.57 33.15
N GLN A 287 -14.87 4.89 32.38
CA GLN A 287 -14.69 4.78 30.93
C GLN A 287 -14.69 6.15 30.22
N LEU A 288 -15.55 7.07 30.70
CA LEU A 288 -15.59 8.44 30.17
C LEU A 288 -14.28 9.18 30.36
N GLN A 289 -13.65 9.05 31.53
CA GLN A 289 -12.34 9.66 31.78
C GLN A 289 -11.26 9.07 30.86
N LEU A 290 -11.26 7.73 30.64
CA LEU A 290 -10.35 7.09 29.72
C LEU A 290 -10.59 7.56 28.27
N ALA A 291 -11.84 7.66 27.82
CA ALA A 291 -12.17 8.16 26.49
C ALA A 291 -11.72 9.61 26.28
N ARG A 292 -11.86 10.48 27.31
CA ARG A 292 -11.34 11.86 27.29
C ARG A 292 -9.83 11.91 27.17
N ALA A 293 -9.11 11.06 27.93
CA ALA A 293 -7.65 10.95 27.85
C ALA A 293 -7.20 10.54 26.45
N LYS A 294 -7.86 9.54 25.83
CA LYS A 294 -7.57 9.09 24.46
C LYS A 294 -7.69 10.21 23.42
N VAL A 295 -8.69 11.08 23.51
CA VAL A 295 -8.84 12.22 22.58
C VAL A 295 -7.71 13.24 22.74
N GLN A 296 -7.15 13.38 23.95
CA GLN A 296 -6.04 14.29 24.24
C GLN A 296 -4.68 13.69 23.86
N GLU A 297 -4.61 12.37 23.73
CA GLU A 297 -3.38 11.68 23.35
C GLU A 297 -2.98 12.04 21.93
N ARG A 298 -1.84 12.72 21.75
CA ARG A 298 -1.27 13.14 20.46
C ARG A 298 -0.11 12.25 20.07
N THR A 299 -0.28 10.94 20.16
CA THR A 299 0.78 10.00 19.82
C THR A 299 1.01 10.02 18.30
N PRO A 300 2.26 10.26 17.83
CA PRO A 300 2.57 10.10 16.41
C PRO A 300 2.26 8.67 15.98
N ALA A 301 1.83 8.51 14.73
CA ALA A 301 1.47 7.19 14.20
C ALA A 301 2.69 6.31 13.92
N PHE A 302 3.85 6.95 13.73
CA PHE A 302 5.11 6.32 13.41
C PHE A 302 6.29 7.29 13.60
N THR A 303 7.48 6.72 13.81
CA THR A 303 8.75 7.44 13.87
C THR A 303 9.49 7.32 12.54
N ILE A 304 10.11 8.41 12.07
CA ILE A 304 10.87 8.45 10.83
C ILE A 304 12.26 7.85 11.10
N ILE A 305 12.56 6.70 10.50
CA ILE A 305 13.90 6.10 10.55
C ILE A 305 14.80 6.69 9.47
N GLN A 306 14.24 6.84 8.26
CA GLN A 306 14.96 7.42 7.12
C GLN A 306 14.05 8.42 6.41
N SER A 307 14.51 9.66 6.32
CA SER A 307 13.84 10.73 5.58
C SER A 307 14.08 10.62 4.07
N ALA A 308 13.25 11.30 3.29
CA ALA A 308 13.42 11.42 1.86
C ALA A 308 14.76 12.11 1.52
N VAL A 309 15.55 11.49 0.64
CA VAL A 309 16.82 12.03 0.18
C VAL A 309 16.75 12.20 -1.34
N VAL A 310 17.32 13.31 -1.84
CA VAL A 310 17.45 13.55 -3.28
C VAL A 310 18.48 12.56 -3.86
N PRO A 311 18.09 11.64 -4.75
CA PRO A 311 19.00 10.63 -5.25
C PRO A 311 20.01 11.18 -6.25
N LEU A 312 21.30 10.90 -6.04
CA LEU A 312 22.38 11.30 -6.95
C LEU A 312 22.46 10.38 -8.18
N LYS A 313 22.09 9.12 -8.05
CA LYS A 313 22.19 8.12 -9.14
C LYS A 313 20.82 7.73 -9.64
N LYS A 314 20.70 7.53 -10.97
CA LYS A 314 19.49 6.99 -11.58
C LYS A 314 19.25 5.54 -11.10
N ALA A 315 18.01 5.22 -10.77
CA ALA A 315 17.60 3.88 -10.38
C ALA A 315 17.25 3.01 -11.61
N SER A 316 16.67 3.61 -12.66
CA SER A 316 16.19 2.93 -13.87
C SER A 316 16.44 3.81 -15.11
N PRO A 317 16.59 3.23 -16.33
CA PRO A 317 16.81 1.81 -16.63
C PRO A 317 18.27 1.37 -16.46
N ARG A 318 18.48 0.09 -16.15
CA ARG A 318 19.83 -0.54 -16.19
C ARG A 318 20.17 -0.89 -17.64
N ARG A 319 20.66 0.10 -18.40
CA ARG A 319 20.86 -0.02 -19.86
C ARG A 319 21.66 -1.23 -20.29
N GLY A 320 22.77 -1.52 -19.57
CA GLY A 320 23.60 -2.70 -19.86
C GLY A 320 22.84 -4.02 -19.76
N LEU A 321 21.95 -4.16 -18.78
CA LEU A 321 21.13 -5.35 -18.60
C LEU A 321 20.12 -5.52 -19.75
N ILE A 322 19.49 -4.42 -20.19
CA ILE A 322 18.55 -4.45 -21.33
C ILE A 322 19.26 -4.91 -22.60
N VAL A 323 20.44 -4.32 -22.89
CA VAL A 323 21.23 -4.71 -24.06
C VAL A 323 21.65 -6.17 -23.97
N GLY A 324 22.11 -6.63 -22.79
CA GLY A 324 22.50 -8.03 -22.58
C GLY A 324 21.36 -9.02 -22.81
N ILE A 325 20.15 -8.73 -22.31
CA ILE A 325 18.98 -9.59 -22.52
C ILE A 325 18.60 -9.66 -24.01
N ILE A 326 18.58 -8.52 -24.71
CA ILE A 326 18.23 -8.48 -26.14
C ILE A 326 19.22 -9.27 -26.96
N LEU A 327 20.53 -9.16 -26.70
CA LEU A 327 21.57 -9.92 -27.35
C LEU A 327 21.45 -11.42 -27.07
N LEU A 328 21.14 -11.81 -25.84
CA LEU A 328 20.95 -13.20 -25.46
C LEU A 328 19.74 -13.81 -26.20
N LEU A 329 18.61 -13.09 -26.23
CA LEU A 329 17.43 -13.53 -26.98
C LEU A 329 17.70 -13.65 -28.49
N ASN A 330 18.44 -12.69 -29.06
CA ASN A 330 18.87 -12.79 -30.47
C ASN A 330 19.76 -14.00 -30.71
N PHE A 331 20.73 -14.25 -29.84
CA PHE A 331 21.62 -15.41 -29.96
C PHE A 331 20.84 -16.72 -29.90
N LEU A 332 19.91 -16.87 -28.95
CA LEU A 332 19.06 -18.07 -28.87
C LEU A 332 18.14 -18.21 -30.09
N GLY A 333 17.55 -17.11 -30.55
CA GLY A 333 16.70 -17.13 -31.77
C GLY A 333 17.46 -17.49 -33.04
N THR A 334 18.65 -16.93 -33.23
CA THR A 334 19.51 -17.28 -34.38
C THR A 334 20.01 -18.73 -34.33
N LEU A 335 20.32 -19.22 -33.13
CA LEU A 335 20.72 -20.60 -32.91
C LEU A 335 19.56 -21.57 -33.23
N GLN A 336 18.36 -21.27 -32.76
CA GLN A 336 17.17 -22.07 -33.06
C GLN A 336 16.86 -22.07 -34.56
N TRP A 337 16.93 -20.90 -35.21
CA TRP A 337 16.72 -20.79 -36.67
C TRP A 337 17.72 -21.61 -37.47
N THR A 338 19.02 -21.50 -37.14
CA THR A 338 20.09 -22.27 -37.85
C THR A 338 19.99 -23.77 -37.59
N TYR A 339 19.58 -24.17 -36.37
CA TYR A 339 19.31 -25.58 -36.05
C TYR A 339 18.16 -26.14 -36.89
N LEU A 340 17.02 -25.44 -36.99
CA LEU A 340 15.88 -25.85 -37.78
C LEU A 340 16.23 -25.96 -39.29
N LYS A 341 16.98 -24.99 -39.81
CA LYS A 341 17.43 -24.98 -41.21
C LYS A 341 18.38 -26.14 -41.54
N ASN A 342 19.24 -26.52 -40.60
CA ASN A 342 20.23 -27.57 -40.78
C ASN A 342 19.79 -28.96 -40.27
N LYS A 343 18.59 -29.08 -39.73
CA LYS A 343 18.05 -30.32 -39.15
C LYS A 343 18.09 -31.50 -40.13
N GLY A 344 17.88 -31.25 -41.45
CA GLY A 344 18.01 -32.25 -42.50
C GLY A 344 19.45 -32.73 -42.73
N ALA A 345 20.44 -31.85 -42.56
CA ALA A 345 21.86 -32.20 -42.75
C ALA A 345 22.42 -33.00 -41.56
N PHE A 346 21.97 -32.70 -40.34
CA PHE A 346 22.40 -33.45 -39.14
C PHE A 346 21.83 -34.87 -39.08
N LYS A 347 20.59 -35.10 -39.59
CA LYS A 347 20.00 -36.43 -39.64
C LYS A 347 20.76 -37.34 -40.62
N LYS A 348 21.39 -36.77 -41.67
CA LYS A 348 22.17 -37.51 -42.64
C LYS A 348 23.58 -37.92 -42.17
N GLN A 349 24.10 -37.23 -41.14
CA GLN A 349 25.42 -37.49 -40.54
C GLN A 349 25.36 -38.53 -39.41
N GLU A 350 24.19 -38.76 -38.83
CA GLU A 350 23.93 -39.78 -37.81
C GLU A 350 23.70 -41.17 -38.46
N ASP A 351 23.29 -41.22 -39.72
CA ASP A 351 23.07 -42.44 -40.52
C ASP A 351 24.32 -42.95 -41.28
N THR A 352 25.48 -42.29 -41.19
CA THR A 352 26.73 -42.82 -41.77
C THR A 352 27.41 -43.74 -40.74
N PRO A 353 27.53 -45.06 -41.03
CA PRO A 353 28.22 -45.98 -40.13
C PRO A 353 29.71 -45.61 -40.05
N ASP A 354 30.25 -45.67 -38.85
CA ASP A 354 31.66 -45.44 -38.51
C ASP A 354 32.56 -46.39 -39.31
N PRO A 355 33.51 -45.93 -40.14
CA PRO A 355 34.35 -46.79 -40.97
C PRO A 355 35.40 -47.57 -40.17
N ALA A 356 35.34 -47.58 -38.83
CA ALA A 356 36.37 -48.21 -37.99
C ALA A 356 36.07 -49.65 -37.54
N THR A 357 35.00 -50.32 -38.06
CA THR A 357 34.69 -51.71 -37.67
C THR A 357 34.82 -52.67 -38.83
N GLY A 358 35.88 -52.59 -39.63
CA GLY A 358 36.10 -53.45 -40.77
C GLY A 358 37.55 -53.76 -41.07
N GLN A 359 38.31 -54.21 -40.02
CA GLN A 359 39.54 -54.98 -40.29
C GLN A 359 39.90 -55.77 -38.99
N GLU A 360 39.38 -57.01 -38.97
CA GLU A 360 40.07 -58.17 -38.36
C GLU A 360 39.37 -59.45 -38.88
N VAL A 361 39.96 -60.04 -39.92
CA VAL A 361 40.03 -61.52 -40.18
C VAL A 361 41.43 -61.80 -40.68
#